data_59cd275242bbaa5d884d3b346784ebca
#
_entry.id   59cd275242bbaa5d884d3b346784ebca
#
_cell.length_a   1.000
_cell.length_b   1.000
_cell.length_c   1.000
_cell.angle_alpha   90.00
_cell.angle_beta   90.00
_cell.angle_gamma   90.00
#
_symmetry.space_group_name_H-M   'P 1'
#
loop_
_entity.id
_entity.type
_entity.pdbx_description
1 polymer ?
#
loop_
_entity_poly.entity_id
_entity_poly.type
_entity_poly.pdbx_seq_one_letter_code
_entity_poly.pdbx_strand_id
1 'polypeptide(L)'
;AELRRAEVDGYDTERLLHALVASRPLDDAEDVAAVLHERVIRALARANGAGRVRQPAAPIAGLITPALGTMDDDMRAALRERAALIEQRADALVAEAVEASEAWAAELGPEPADPQLAAIWRREARTVAAYRDTYGITETSALGLISDDARQRTDAARARAAIHRARLLTARASEPASTVTAVGVSAPRL
;
A
#
# COMPACT_ATOMS: atom_id res chain seq x y z
N ALA A 1 -11.55 -6.05 -17.57
CA ALA A 1 -10.74 -6.23 -16.35
C ALA A 1 -9.57 -5.26 -16.33
N GLU A 2 -8.71 -5.23 -17.37
CA GLU A 2 -7.46 -4.43 -17.39
C GLU A 2 -7.71 -2.91 -17.38
N LEU A 3 -8.72 -2.40 -18.07
CA LEU A 3 -9.06 -0.98 -18.01
C LEU A 3 -9.47 -0.53 -16.61
N ARG A 4 -10.27 -1.33 -15.89
CA ARG A 4 -10.60 -1.04 -14.49
C ARG A 4 -9.37 -1.06 -13.59
N ARG A 5 -8.42 -1.95 -13.87
CA ARG A 5 -7.14 -1.98 -13.15
C ARG A 5 -6.35 -0.71 -13.44
N ALA A 6 -6.29 -0.29 -14.71
CA ALA A 6 -5.63 0.95 -15.11
C ALA A 6 -6.27 2.19 -14.46
N GLU A 7 -7.60 2.24 -14.32
CA GLU A 7 -8.30 3.31 -13.59
C GLU A 7 -7.88 3.35 -12.11
N VAL A 8 -7.85 2.17 -11.47
CA VAL A 8 -7.40 2.03 -10.07
C VAL A 8 -5.95 2.48 -9.92
N ASP A 9 -5.10 2.21 -10.92
CA ASP A 9 -3.71 2.65 -10.96
C ASP A 9 -3.53 4.13 -11.35
N GLY A 10 -4.65 4.86 -11.56
CA GLY A 10 -4.66 6.31 -11.80
C GLY A 10 -4.41 6.72 -13.25
N TYR A 11 -4.57 5.81 -14.20
CA TYR A 11 -4.55 6.15 -15.61
C TYR A 11 -5.88 6.72 -16.07
N ASP A 12 -5.83 7.76 -16.91
CA ASP A 12 -6.98 8.25 -17.67
C ASP A 12 -7.28 7.23 -18.79
N THR A 13 -8.18 6.29 -18.49
CA THR A 13 -8.50 5.15 -19.38
C THR A 13 -9.24 5.59 -20.62
N GLU A 14 -10.02 6.68 -20.58
CA GLU A 14 -10.70 7.22 -21.73
C GLU A 14 -9.67 7.77 -22.73
N ARG A 15 -8.76 8.60 -22.24
CA ARG A 15 -7.67 9.18 -23.05
C ARG A 15 -6.73 8.09 -23.56
N LEU A 16 -6.43 7.09 -22.74
CA LEU A 16 -5.63 5.94 -23.13
C LEU A 16 -6.29 5.18 -24.28
N LEU A 17 -7.59 4.85 -24.16
CA LEU A 17 -8.32 4.15 -25.21
C LEU A 17 -8.36 4.94 -26.50
N HIS A 18 -8.69 6.24 -26.46
CA HIS A 18 -8.66 7.09 -27.64
C HIS A 18 -7.29 7.09 -28.34
N ALA A 19 -6.21 7.21 -27.58
CA ALA A 19 -4.86 7.15 -28.12
C ALA A 19 -4.52 5.78 -28.74
N LEU A 20 -4.97 4.67 -28.13
CA LEU A 20 -4.73 3.31 -28.62
C LEU A 20 -5.55 2.99 -29.88
N VAL A 21 -6.77 3.49 -29.97
CA VAL A 21 -7.60 3.37 -31.19
C VAL A 21 -6.97 4.18 -32.32
N ALA A 22 -6.55 5.44 -32.05
CA ALA A 22 -5.94 6.31 -33.05
C ALA A 22 -4.54 5.86 -33.51
N SER A 23 -3.83 5.04 -32.70
CA SER A 23 -2.44 4.63 -32.97
C SER A 23 -2.27 3.72 -34.18
N ARG A 24 -3.29 2.94 -34.55
CA ARG A 24 -3.30 2.04 -35.70
C ARG A 24 -4.73 1.65 -36.06
N PRO A 25 -5.10 1.61 -37.38
CA PRO A 25 -6.39 1.13 -37.85
C PRO A 25 -6.77 -0.23 -37.26
N LEU A 26 -8.06 -0.47 -37.10
CA LEU A 26 -8.63 -1.72 -36.57
C LEU A 26 -9.44 -2.46 -37.64
N ASP A 27 -9.40 -1.96 -38.86
CA ASP A 27 -10.23 -2.43 -39.97
C ASP A 27 -9.95 -3.89 -40.37
N ASP A 28 -8.70 -4.33 -40.15
CA ASP A 28 -8.25 -5.69 -40.46
C ASP A 28 -8.31 -6.64 -39.23
N ALA A 29 -8.88 -6.20 -38.12
CA ALA A 29 -8.90 -7.00 -36.90
C ALA A 29 -10.11 -7.94 -36.87
N GLU A 30 -9.87 -9.27 -36.86
CA GLU A 30 -10.92 -10.28 -36.66
C GLU A 30 -11.59 -10.15 -35.27
N ASP A 31 -10.82 -9.73 -34.24
CA ASP A 31 -11.31 -9.45 -32.89
C ASP A 31 -10.72 -8.14 -32.40
N VAL A 32 -11.51 -7.07 -32.55
CA VAL A 32 -11.17 -5.70 -32.10
C VAL A 32 -10.94 -5.66 -30.59
N ALA A 33 -11.70 -6.43 -29.80
CA ALA A 33 -11.57 -6.44 -28.35
C ALA A 33 -10.25 -7.07 -27.90
N ALA A 34 -9.82 -8.16 -28.55
CA ALA A 34 -8.55 -8.80 -28.29
C ALA A 34 -7.37 -7.91 -28.66
N VAL A 35 -7.43 -7.21 -29.81
CA VAL A 35 -6.38 -6.28 -30.24
C VAL A 35 -6.28 -5.10 -29.29
N LEU A 36 -7.38 -4.51 -28.86
CA LEU A 36 -7.38 -3.41 -27.90
C LEU A 36 -6.88 -3.89 -26.52
N HIS A 37 -7.27 -5.06 -26.08
CA HIS A 37 -6.77 -5.66 -24.83
C HIS A 37 -5.24 -5.76 -24.82
N GLU A 38 -4.67 -6.32 -25.89
CA GLU A 38 -3.22 -6.45 -26.05
C GLU A 38 -2.52 -5.07 -26.10
N ARG A 39 -3.11 -4.09 -26.79
CA ARG A 39 -2.57 -2.73 -26.84
C ARG A 39 -2.58 -2.07 -25.47
N VAL A 40 -3.65 -2.25 -24.67
CA VAL A 40 -3.75 -1.74 -23.30
C VAL A 40 -2.63 -2.34 -22.44
N ILE A 41 -2.48 -3.68 -22.45
CA ILE A 41 -1.43 -4.36 -21.68
C ILE A 41 -0.04 -3.82 -22.05
N ARG A 42 0.27 -3.68 -23.35
CA ARG A 42 1.57 -3.16 -23.80
C ARG A 42 1.79 -1.69 -23.44
N ALA A 43 0.75 -0.88 -23.49
CA ALA A 43 0.84 0.54 -23.13
C ALA A 43 1.11 0.68 -21.61
N LEU A 44 0.41 -0.07 -20.77
CA LEU A 44 0.62 -0.09 -19.33
C LEU A 44 2.01 -0.64 -18.97
N ALA A 45 2.48 -1.69 -19.64
CA ALA A 45 3.83 -2.24 -19.44
C ALA A 45 4.92 -1.22 -19.79
N ARG A 46 4.76 -0.45 -20.88
CA ARG A 46 5.69 0.61 -21.28
C ARG A 46 5.66 1.79 -20.33
N ALA A 47 4.48 2.18 -19.86
CA ALA A 47 4.32 3.26 -18.88
C ALA A 47 5.01 2.92 -17.56
N ASN A 48 4.94 1.66 -17.12
CA ASN A 48 5.66 1.17 -15.95
C ASN A 48 7.20 1.16 -16.14
N GLY A 49 7.68 1.00 -17.39
CA GLY A 49 9.12 1.07 -17.73
C GLY A 49 9.66 2.48 -17.98
N ALA A 50 8.81 3.45 -18.27
CA ALA A 50 9.22 4.80 -18.70
C ALA A 50 9.37 5.82 -17.55
N GLY A 51 9.42 5.42 -16.30
CA GLY A 51 9.80 6.29 -15.16
C GLY A 51 8.80 7.39 -14.79
N ARG A 52 7.59 7.41 -15.39
CA ARG A 52 6.47 8.25 -14.97
C ARG A 52 5.37 7.40 -14.35
N VAL A 53 5.74 6.68 -13.31
CA VAL A 53 4.75 6.14 -12.37
C VAL A 53 4.21 7.36 -11.62
N ARG A 54 3.00 7.80 -11.99
CA ARG A 54 2.19 8.57 -11.05
C ARG A 54 2.08 7.66 -9.84
N GLN A 55 2.78 8.01 -8.79
CA GLN A 55 2.84 7.20 -7.58
C GLN A 55 1.39 6.91 -7.18
N PRO A 56 0.94 5.65 -7.17
CA PRO A 56 -0.44 5.35 -6.83
C PRO A 56 -0.73 6.00 -5.48
N ALA A 57 -1.88 6.66 -5.37
CA ALA A 57 -2.27 7.27 -4.11
C ALA A 57 -2.20 6.20 -3.02
N ALA A 58 -1.56 6.54 -1.90
CA ALA A 58 -1.40 5.59 -0.81
C ALA A 58 -2.79 5.05 -0.39
N PRO A 59 -2.95 3.74 -0.24
CA PRO A 59 -4.22 3.17 0.19
C PRO A 59 -4.62 3.72 1.56
N ILE A 60 -5.90 4.05 1.72
CA ILE A 60 -6.49 4.46 3.00
C ILE A 60 -6.33 3.29 3.98
N ALA A 61 -5.75 3.56 5.14
CA ALA A 61 -5.37 2.55 6.14
C ALA A 61 -4.62 1.35 5.54
N GLY A 62 -3.87 1.55 4.46
CA GLY A 62 -3.07 0.52 3.81
C GLY A 62 -3.85 -0.51 2.98
N LEU A 63 -5.17 -0.48 2.97
CA LEU A 63 -6.02 -1.49 2.31
C LEU A 63 -6.93 -0.92 1.23
N ILE A 64 -7.60 0.19 1.50
CA ILE A 64 -8.67 0.69 0.64
C ILE A 64 -8.09 1.60 -0.43
N THR A 65 -8.25 1.22 -1.69
CA THR A 65 -7.86 2.08 -2.81
C THR A 65 -8.71 3.35 -2.82
N PRO A 66 -8.10 4.55 -2.81
CA PRO A 66 -8.85 5.79 -2.94
C PRO A 66 -9.66 5.81 -4.22
N ALA A 67 -10.85 6.42 -4.17
CA ALA A 67 -11.65 6.64 -5.37
C ALA A 67 -10.90 7.61 -6.30
N LEU A 68 -10.75 7.19 -7.55
CA LEU A 68 -10.12 7.96 -8.62
C LEU A 68 -11.18 8.24 -9.69
N GLY A 69 -11.08 9.37 -10.35
CA GLY A 69 -11.99 9.74 -11.43
C GLY A 69 -12.49 11.16 -11.32
N THR A 70 -13.32 11.54 -12.30
CA THR A 70 -13.96 12.83 -12.32
C THR A 70 -15.06 12.86 -11.27
N MET A 71 -14.96 13.76 -10.33
CA MET A 71 -15.93 13.96 -9.26
C MET A 71 -16.01 15.44 -8.92
N ASP A 72 -17.18 15.91 -8.48
CA ASP A 72 -17.35 17.28 -7.98
C ASP A 72 -16.58 17.50 -6.66
N ASP A 73 -16.52 18.76 -6.25
CA ASP A 73 -15.73 19.13 -5.08
C ASP A 73 -16.36 18.64 -3.76
N ASP A 74 -17.70 18.57 -3.70
CA ASP A 74 -18.43 18.09 -2.54
C ASP A 74 -18.20 16.59 -2.34
N MET A 75 -18.31 15.80 -3.41
CA MET A 75 -17.99 14.37 -3.39
C MET A 75 -16.53 14.13 -2.99
N ARG A 76 -15.59 14.91 -3.53
CA ARG A 76 -14.18 14.82 -3.18
C ARG A 76 -13.92 15.17 -1.72
N ALA A 77 -14.62 16.18 -1.18
CA ALA A 77 -14.53 16.53 0.23
C ALA A 77 -15.08 15.43 1.13
N ALA A 78 -16.26 14.89 0.82
CA ALA A 78 -16.86 13.79 1.57
C ALA A 78 -15.99 12.52 1.56
N LEU A 79 -15.38 12.16 0.43
CA LEU A 79 -14.47 11.01 0.35
C LEU A 79 -13.19 11.21 1.17
N ARG A 80 -12.65 12.44 1.22
CA ARG A 80 -11.49 12.76 2.07
C ARG A 80 -11.84 12.66 3.55
N GLU A 81 -13.00 13.20 3.95
CA GLU A 81 -13.48 13.10 5.33
C GLU A 81 -13.66 11.64 5.75
N ARG A 82 -14.31 10.84 4.90
CA ARG A 82 -14.48 9.40 5.17
C ARG A 82 -13.14 8.66 5.26
N ALA A 83 -12.19 8.97 4.40
CA ALA A 83 -10.85 8.41 4.47
C ALA A 83 -10.16 8.74 5.80
N ALA A 84 -10.25 9.99 6.24
CA ALA A 84 -9.70 10.42 7.53
C ALA A 84 -10.32 9.67 8.71
N LEU A 85 -11.65 9.48 8.72
CA LEU A 85 -12.33 8.71 9.75
C LEU A 85 -11.92 7.25 9.79
N ILE A 86 -11.72 6.61 8.62
CA ILE A 86 -11.22 5.22 8.53
C ILE A 86 -9.81 5.12 9.11
N GLU A 87 -8.92 6.05 8.77
CA GLU A 87 -7.56 6.07 9.29
C GLU A 87 -7.54 6.31 10.81
N GLN A 88 -8.35 7.25 11.29
CA GLN A 88 -8.48 7.54 12.72
C GLN A 88 -9.00 6.32 13.50
N ARG A 89 -9.99 5.59 12.96
CA ARG A 89 -10.47 4.34 13.57
C ARG A 89 -9.37 3.29 13.64
N ALA A 90 -8.65 3.11 12.56
CA ALA A 90 -7.56 2.14 12.54
C ALA A 90 -6.42 2.50 13.51
N ASP A 91 -6.12 3.81 13.68
CA ASP A 91 -5.17 4.29 14.68
C ASP A 91 -5.65 4.01 16.11
N ALA A 92 -6.93 4.23 16.39
CA ALA A 92 -7.52 3.93 17.70
C ALA A 92 -7.43 2.44 18.02
N LEU A 93 -7.74 1.56 17.06
CA LEU A 93 -7.62 0.11 17.23
C LEU A 93 -6.18 -0.35 17.50
N VAL A 94 -5.19 0.29 16.87
CA VAL A 94 -3.78 0.01 17.17
C VAL A 94 -3.44 0.44 18.60
N ALA A 95 -3.86 1.64 19.01
CA ALA A 95 -3.58 2.15 20.36
C ALA A 95 -4.20 1.25 21.44
N GLU A 96 -5.47 0.86 21.27
CA GLU A 96 -6.18 -0.07 22.17
C GLU A 96 -5.47 -1.41 22.27
N ALA A 97 -5.06 -1.98 21.12
CA ALA A 97 -4.40 -3.28 21.11
C ALA A 97 -3.01 -3.25 21.76
N VAL A 98 -2.25 -2.18 21.58
CA VAL A 98 -0.94 -2.00 22.23
C VAL A 98 -1.11 -1.83 23.73
N GLU A 99 -2.07 -1.02 24.18
CA GLU A 99 -2.38 -0.80 25.60
C GLU A 99 -2.85 -2.10 26.28
N ALA A 100 -3.72 -2.84 25.60
CA ALA A 100 -4.23 -4.14 26.09
C ALA A 100 -3.21 -5.28 25.94
N SER A 101 -2.06 -5.04 25.32
CA SER A 101 -1.06 -6.07 25.01
C SER A 101 -1.65 -7.26 24.23
N GLU A 102 -2.49 -6.96 23.25
CA GLU A 102 -3.13 -7.99 22.44
C GLU A 102 -2.10 -8.82 21.65
N ALA A 103 -2.33 -10.13 21.56
CA ALA A 103 -1.41 -11.06 20.94
C ALA A 103 -1.11 -10.73 19.47
N TRP A 104 -2.12 -10.28 18.72
CA TRP A 104 -1.92 -9.90 17.32
C TRP A 104 -1.00 -8.67 17.17
N ALA A 105 -1.07 -7.70 18.11
CA ALA A 105 -0.19 -6.53 18.09
C ALA A 105 1.26 -6.92 18.43
N ALA A 106 1.44 -7.88 19.34
CA ALA A 106 2.75 -8.43 19.68
C ALA A 106 3.44 -9.10 18.48
N GLU A 107 2.68 -9.61 17.51
CA GLU A 107 3.24 -10.18 16.28
C GLU A 107 3.97 -9.15 15.39
N LEU A 108 3.67 -7.86 15.53
CA LEU A 108 4.36 -6.79 14.80
C LEU A 108 5.73 -6.44 15.41
N GLY A 109 5.99 -6.92 16.63
CA GLY A 109 7.09 -6.47 17.48
C GLY A 109 6.78 -5.14 18.16
N PRO A 110 7.58 -4.76 19.19
CA PRO A 110 7.36 -3.51 19.91
C PRO A 110 7.56 -2.28 19.02
N GLU A 111 6.81 -1.24 19.33
CA GLU A 111 6.96 0.04 18.64
C GLU A 111 8.38 0.60 18.88
N PRO A 112 9.09 1.03 17.83
CA PRO A 112 10.42 1.62 17.96
C PRO A 112 10.41 2.89 18.80
N ALA A 113 11.46 3.11 19.60
CA ALA A 113 11.63 4.36 20.37
C ALA A 113 11.97 5.56 19.49
N ASP A 114 12.59 5.35 18.33
CA ASP A 114 12.86 6.41 17.36
C ASP A 114 11.56 6.94 16.75
N PRO A 115 11.25 8.26 16.83
CA PRO A 115 9.98 8.81 16.37
C PRO A 115 9.71 8.59 14.87
N GLN A 116 10.74 8.55 14.04
CA GLN A 116 10.59 8.35 12.59
C GLN A 116 10.26 6.89 12.29
N LEU A 117 10.95 5.95 12.94
CA LEU A 117 10.65 4.53 12.82
C LEU A 117 9.28 4.19 13.43
N ALA A 118 8.93 4.80 14.55
CA ALA A 118 7.63 4.66 15.19
C ALA A 118 6.48 5.09 14.26
N ALA A 119 6.62 6.24 13.59
CA ALA A 119 5.61 6.71 12.65
C ALA A 119 5.39 5.74 11.47
N ILE A 120 6.47 5.12 10.96
CA ILE A 120 6.38 4.12 9.91
C ILE A 120 5.77 2.83 10.46
N TRP A 121 6.19 2.39 11.65
CA TRP A 121 5.66 1.21 12.31
C TRP A 121 4.14 1.33 12.54
N ARG A 122 3.66 2.48 13.06
CA ARG A 122 2.23 2.74 13.26
C ARG A 122 1.43 2.66 11.96
N ARG A 123 1.99 3.15 10.85
CA ARG A 123 1.35 3.02 9.54
C ARG A 123 1.18 1.56 9.13
N GLU A 124 2.17 0.71 9.38
CA GLU A 124 2.08 -0.72 9.10
C GLU A 124 1.09 -1.41 10.04
N ALA A 125 1.12 -1.08 11.33
CA ALA A 125 0.17 -1.58 12.33
C ALA A 125 -1.28 -1.22 11.99
N ARG A 126 -1.53 0.02 11.52
CA ARG A 126 -2.82 0.48 11.02
C ARG A 126 -3.37 -0.43 9.90
N THR A 127 -2.51 -0.89 8.99
CA THR A 127 -2.94 -1.80 7.91
C THR A 127 -3.46 -3.12 8.46
N VAL A 128 -2.81 -3.67 9.49
CA VAL A 128 -3.24 -4.91 10.15
C VAL A 128 -4.54 -4.69 10.94
N ALA A 129 -4.64 -3.59 11.69
CA ALA A 129 -5.85 -3.24 12.42
C ALA A 129 -7.05 -3.06 11.49
N ALA A 130 -6.88 -2.34 10.37
CA ALA A 130 -7.92 -2.16 9.37
C ALA A 130 -8.35 -3.49 8.72
N TYR A 131 -7.42 -4.42 8.47
CA TYR A 131 -7.74 -5.75 7.99
C TYR A 131 -8.60 -6.50 9.00
N ARG A 132 -8.20 -6.52 10.27
CA ARG A 132 -8.93 -7.19 11.35
C ARG A 132 -10.35 -6.64 11.52
N ASP A 133 -10.49 -5.30 11.53
CA ASP A 133 -11.79 -4.63 11.63
C ASP A 133 -12.69 -4.93 10.42
N THR A 134 -12.13 -4.91 9.21
CA THR A 134 -12.88 -5.17 7.97
C THR A 134 -13.46 -6.59 7.91
N TYR A 135 -12.72 -7.57 8.39
CA TYR A 135 -13.10 -8.99 8.32
C TYR A 135 -13.57 -9.57 9.66
N GLY A 136 -13.73 -8.73 10.68
CA GLY A 136 -14.22 -9.14 12.00
C GLY A 136 -13.32 -10.18 12.67
N ILE A 137 -11.99 -10.07 12.52
CA ILE A 137 -11.02 -11.02 13.07
C ILE A 137 -10.94 -10.86 14.58
N THR A 138 -11.32 -11.90 15.30
CA THR A 138 -11.28 -11.95 16.79
C THR A 138 -10.22 -12.88 17.33
N GLU A 139 -9.60 -13.68 16.47
CA GLU A 139 -8.55 -14.63 16.83
C GLU A 139 -7.30 -13.90 17.33
N THR A 140 -6.50 -14.61 18.10
CA THR A 140 -5.24 -14.09 18.66
C THR A 140 -4.16 -13.86 17.60
N SER A 141 -4.19 -14.59 16.48
CA SER A 141 -3.27 -14.38 15.38
C SER A 141 -3.62 -13.10 14.59
N ALA A 142 -2.61 -12.40 14.10
CA ALA A 142 -2.79 -11.12 13.44
C ALA A 142 -3.69 -11.17 12.19
N LEU A 143 -3.69 -12.28 11.47
CA LEU A 143 -4.48 -12.45 10.24
C LEU A 143 -5.72 -13.34 10.42
N GLY A 144 -5.85 -14.05 11.54
CA GLY A 144 -6.93 -14.99 11.76
C GLY A 144 -6.97 -16.10 10.70
N LEU A 145 -8.15 -16.70 10.54
CA LEU A 145 -8.42 -17.64 9.47
C LEU A 145 -8.73 -16.87 8.19
N ILE A 146 -7.97 -17.16 7.14
CA ILE A 146 -8.16 -16.53 5.84
C ILE A 146 -9.14 -17.39 5.03
N SER A 147 -10.27 -16.81 4.63
CA SER A 147 -11.25 -17.50 3.80
C SER A 147 -10.80 -17.65 2.34
N ASP A 148 -11.57 -18.41 1.56
CA ASP A 148 -11.35 -18.56 0.11
C ASP A 148 -11.78 -17.34 -0.71
N ASP A 149 -12.30 -16.29 -0.06
CA ASP A 149 -12.65 -15.05 -0.74
C ASP A 149 -11.42 -14.35 -1.32
N ALA A 150 -11.47 -14.03 -2.61
CA ALA A 150 -10.34 -13.47 -3.34
C ALA A 150 -9.93 -12.07 -2.83
N ARG A 151 -10.91 -11.28 -2.36
CA ARG A 151 -10.65 -9.95 -1.79
C ARG A 151 -9.95 -10.09 -0.45
N GLN A 152 -10.48 -10.95 0.45
CA GLN A 152 -9.85 -11.19 1.74
C GLN A 152 -8.42 -11.73 1.58
N ARG A 153 -8.16 -12.65 0.64
CA ARG A 153 -6.81 -13.14 0.36
C ARG A 153 -5.85 -12.04 -0.07
N THR A 154 -6.33 -11.12 -0.93
CA THR A 154 -5.53 -9.98 -1.38
C THR A 154 -5.19 -9.04 -0.23
N ASP A 155 -6.18 -8.72 0.61
CA ASP A 155 -5.99 -7.83 1.75
C ASP A 155 -5.16 -8.50 2.86
N ALA A 156 -5.32 -9.81 3.07
CA ALA A 156 -4.46 -10.60 3.96
C ALA A 156 -3.00 -10.60 3.50
N ALA A 157 -2.74 -10.65 2.18
CA ALA A 157 -1.38 -10.53 1.65
C ALA A 157 -0.77 -9.15 1.95
N ARG A 158 -1.56 -8.07 1.85
CA ARG A 158 -1.13 -6.71 2.22
C ARG A 158 -0.84 -6.60 3.72
N ALA A 159 -1.73 -7.12 4.56
CA ALA A 159 -1.56 -7.12 6.01
C ALA A 159 -0.35 -7.97 6.43
N ARG A 160 -0.10 -9.13 5.79
CA ARG A 160 1.10 -9.95 6.03
C ARG A 160 2.38 -9.19 5.68
N ALA A 161 2.40 -8.48 4.55
CA ALA A 161 3.52 -7.64 4.16
C ALA A 161 3.75 -6.49 5.17
N ALA A 162 2.67 -5.92 5.73
CA ALA A 162 2.75 -4.88 6.76
C ALA A 162 3.36 -5.44 8.06
N ILE A 163 2.94 -6.62 8.53
CA ILE A 163 3.55 -7.30 9.69
C ILE A 163 5.05 -7.49 9.48
N HIS A 164 5.44 -8.00 8.31
CA HIS A 164 6.85 -8.21 8.00
C HIS A 164 7.65 -6.90 8.06
N ARG A 165 7.12 -5.80 7.47
CA ARG A 165 7.78 -4.49 7.51
C ARG A 165 7.87 -3.93 8.93
N ALA A 166 6.81 -4.06 9.75
CA ALA A 166 6.83 -3.64 11.15
C ALA A 166 7.93 -4.37 11.94
N ARG A 167 8.06 -5.68 11.78
CA ARG A 167 9.13 -6.49 12.41
C ARG A 167 10.53 -6.03 12.01
N LEU A 168 10.73 -5.70 10.73
CA LEU A 168 12.02 -5.17 10.26
C LEU A 168 12.36 -3.83 10.90
N LEU A 169 11.38 -2.94 11.10
CA LEU A 169 11.58 -1.66 11.79
C LEU A 169 11.97 -1.86 13.25
N THR A 170 11.32 -2.78 13.94
CA THR A 170 11.65 -3.16 15.32
C THR A 170 13.05 -3.74 15.41
N ALA A 171 13.41 -4.66 14.52
CA ALA A 171 14.75 -5.25 14.49
C ALA A 171 15.83 -4.18 14.27
N ARG A 172 15.60 -3.28 13.31
CA ARG A 172 16.51 -2.17 13.02
C ARG A 172 16.69 -1.23 14.22
N ALA A 173 15.61 -0.97 14.97
CA ALA A 173 15.67 -0.12 16.16
C ALA A 173 16.43 -0.78 17.32
N SER A 174 16.50 -2.12 17.33
CA SER A 174 17.20 -2.90 18.33
C SER A 174 18.69 -3.09 18.02
N GLU A 175 19.14 -2.76 16.81
CA GLU A 175 20.57 -2.83 16.46
C GLU A 175 21.30 -1.67 17.16
N PRO A 176 22.34 -1.97 17.99
CA PRO A 176 23.14 -0.92 18.60
C PRO A 176 23.81 -0.11 17.48
N ALA A 177 23.72 1.23 17.57
CA ALA A 177 24.39 2.12 16.64
C ALA A 177 25.88 1.71 16.59
N SER A 178 26.29 1.11 15.47
CA SER A 178 27.68 0.74 15.25
C SER A 178 28.51 2.00 15.40
N THR A 179 29.26 2.10 16.50
CA THR A 179 30.27 3.13 16.74
C THR A 179 31.25 3.06 15.57
N VAL A 180 31.15 3.99 14.65
CA VAL A 180 32.22 4.26 13.68
C VAL A 180 33.43 4.65 14.52
N THR A 181 34.28 3.67 14.81
CA THR A 181 35.59 3.91 15.40
C THR A 181 36.36 4.79 14.41
N ALA A 182 36.46 6.09 14.73
CA ALA A 182 37.32 7.00 14.00
C ALA A 182 38.74 6.41 14.04
N VAL A 183 39.16 5.84 12.92
CA VAL A 183 40.59 5.47 12.72
C VAL A 183 41.36 6.74 12.81
N GLY A 184 42.06 6.90 13.94
CA GLY A 184 43.00 8.00 14.18
C GLY A 184 44.08 7.96 13.10
N VAL A 185 44.04 8.94 12.21
CA VAL A 185 45.17 9.24 11.31
C VAL A 185 46.30 9.81 12.17
N SER A 186 47.24 8.93 12.50
CA SER A 186 48.51 9.34 13.12
C SER A 186 49.33 10.09 12.08
N ALA A 187 49.50 11.39 12.25
CA ALA A 187 50.39 12.20 11.41
C ALA A 187 51.86 11.83 11.69
N PRO A 188 52.68 11.64 10.67
CA PRO A 188 54.12 11.45 10.86
C PRO A 188 54.76 12.78 11.30
N ARG A 189 55.52 12.72 12.40
CA ARG A 189 56.41 13.82 12.81
C ARG A 189 57.66 13.80 11.95
N LEU A 190 57.98 14.94 11.34
CA LEU A 190 59.31 15.27 10.80
C LEU A 190 60.29 15.61 11.93
#